data_061638eae4ac40edc02616a46da41a12
#
_entry.id   061638eae4ac40edc02616a46da41a12
#
_cell.length_a   1.000
_cell.length_b   1.000
_cell.length_c   1.000
_cell.angle_alpha   90.00
_cell.angle_beta   90.00
_cell.angle_gamma   90.00
#
_symmetry.space_group_name_H-M   'P 1'
#
loop_
_entity.id
_entity.type
_entity.pdbx_description
1 polymer ?
#
loop_
_entity_poly.entity_id
_entity_poly.type
_entity_poly.pdbx_seq_one_letter_code
_entity_poly.pdbx_strand_id
1 'polypeptide(L)'
;KSIPEISSSSLTTIGGLVAMLFMQFKIGPDMAICLIKAILFSMLSVFVVMPGLLMLFGPYMSKTKHRNFVPKISFVGRYAYKTRKIVPIVFAVVLVFAYHFQTQCPYAYGYGPIKTPVLNETQIADNMIDENFTKSNLVALVVPKNDDYRVEAAMIKELESHDEVDHTRGLSNIEAMDGYMLEDRLTSRQVSEMAGLDYELAQVVYTGYALENDEYGQVIGNFSNYSVPLIDMFLYVCDEVDSGIVSLDQDQIDDLHDAQTQMLSAKAQLQGADYNRILVYLNPSLQSGDEMYEFTDQMRTIARKYYPDGDIYLAGDATNEYDFQKSFAIDNIVVSVVSVLIVLIVLLFTFQSVAMPILLHPDGCKHRLRHRHCNPLQRAAG
;
A
#
# COMPACT_ATOMS: atom_id res chain seq x y z
N LYS A 1 -29.57 23.49 -29.91
CA LYS A 1 -30.35 22.45 -29.22
C LYS A 1 -29.46 21.29 -28.69
N SER A 2 -28.31 21.00 -29.33
CA SER A 2 -27.42 19.88 -28.94
C SER A 2 -26.49 20.20 -27.75
N ILE A 3 -26.29 21.48 -27.40
CA ILE A 3 -25.38 21.88 -26.31
C ILE A 3 -25.79 21.26 -24.95
N PRO A 4 -27.05 21.34 -24.51
CA PRO A 4 -27.43 20.73 -23.23
C PRO A 4 -27.26 19.21 -23.18
N GLU A 5 -27.47 18.53 -24.30
CA GLU A 5 -27.35 17.06 -24.39
C GLU A 5 -25.88 16.62 -24.29
N ILE A 6 -24.96 17.30 -24.99
CA ILE A 6 -23.53 17.05 -24.94
C ILE A 6 -22.97 17.40 -23.54
N SER A 7 -23.36 18.57 -23.00
CA SER A 7 -22.94 18.99 -21.66
C SER A 7 -23.40 18.01 -20.57
N SER A 8 -24.63 17.53 -20.66
CA SER A 8 -25.18 16.58 -19.69
C SER A 8 -24.41 15.26 -19.67
N SER A 9 -24.09 14.72 -20.85
CA SER A 9 -23.29 13.50 -20.95
C SER A 9 -21.89 13.66 -20.36
N SER A 10 -21.20 14.76 -20.76
CA SER A 10 -19.86 15.05 -20.23
C SER A 10 -19.87 15.31 -18.72
N LEU A 11 -20.90 16.01 -18.22
CA LEU A 11 -21.04 16.31 -16.80
C LEU A 11 -21.28 15.05 -15.97
N THR A 12 -22.04 14.07 -16.48
CA THR A 12 -22.23 12.79 -15.83
C THR A 12 -20.91 12.01 -15.72
N THR A 13 -20.10 12.04 -16.78
CA THR A 13 -18.78 11.38 -16.77
C THR A 13 -17.82 12.08 -15.79
N ILE A 14 -17.77 13.42 -15.82
CA ILE A 14 -16.99 14.21 -14.85
C ILE A 14 -17.44 13.89 -13.42
N GLY A 15 -18.76 13.80 -13.20
CA GLY A 15 -19.31 13.44 -11.89
C GLY A 15 -18.81 12.11 -11.38
N GLY A 16 -18.76 11.08 -12.23
CA GLY A 16 -18.17 9.79 -11.87
C GLY A 16 -16.68 9.90 -11.53
N LEU A 17 -15.92 10.70 -12.27
CA LEU A 17 -14.49 10.92 -11.99
C LEU A 17 -14.25 11.75 -10.73
N VAL A 18 -15.14 12.67 -10.38
CA VAL A 18 -15.08 13.42 -9.12
C VAL A 18 -15.16 12.48 -7.91
N ALA A 19 -15.88 11.36 -8.02
CA ALA A 19 -15.91 10.37 -6.96
C ALA A 19 -14.52 9.79 -6.64
N MET A 20 -13.64 9.67 -7.64
CA MET A 20 -12.26 9.20 -7.44
C MET A 20 -11.38 10.19 -6.64
N LEU A 21 -11.78 11.48 -6.54
CA LEU A 21 -11.06 12.45 -5.71
C LEU A 21 -11.15 12.14 -4.20
N PHE A 22 -12.11 11.30 -3.81
CA PHE A 22 -12.33 10.88 -2.43
C PHE A 22 -11.57 9.60 -2.06
N MET A 23 -10.78 9.05 -2.99
CA MET A 23 -9.91 7.91 -2.70
C MET A 23 -8.79 8.32 -1.75
N GLN A 24 -8.47 7.46 -0.81
CA GLN A 24 -7.31 7.62 0.07
C GLN A 24 -6.00 7.38 -0.68
N PHE A 25 -6.06 6.51 -1.68
CA PHE A 25 -4.90 6.18 -2.49
C PHE A 25 -4.61 7.28 -3.53
N LYS A 26 -3.45 7.93 -3.41
CA LYS A 26 -3.08 9.15 -4.16
C LYS A 26 -3.17 9.04 -5.68
N ILE A 27 -2.97 7.85 -6.25
CA ILE A 27 -3.12 7.63 -7.71
C ILE A 27 -4.55 7.93 -8.17
N GLY A 28 -5.58 7.61 -7.36
CA GLY A 28 -6.98 7.87 -7.70
C GLY A 28 -7.26 9.33 -8.00
N PRO A 29 -7.02 10.27 -7.06
CA PRO A 29 -7.15 11.71 -7.29
C PRO A 29 -6.32 12.23 -8.45
N ASP A 30 -5.06 11.81 -8.60
CA ASP A 30 -4.19 12.26 -9.68
C ASP A 30 -4.73 11.86 -11.07
N MET A 31 -5.16 10.60 -11.22
CA MET A 31 -5.83 10.14 -12.45
C MET A 31 -7.14 10.87 -12.70
N ALA A 32 -7.96 11.08 -11.67
CA ALA A 32 -9.22 11.78 -11.79
C ALA A 32 -9.03 13.22 -12.31
N ILE A 33 -8.08 13.96 -11.77
CA ILE A 33 -7.76 15.33 -12.20
C ILE A 33 -7.32 15.36 -13.67
N CYS A 34 -6.46 14.43 -14.08
CA CYS A 34 -6.01 14.33 -15.47
C CYS A 34 -7.17 14.04 -16.44
N LEU A 35 -8.03 13.07 -16.09
CA LEU A 35 -9.17 12.69 -16.91
C LEU A 35 -10.24 13.79 -16.96
N ILE A 36 -10.53 14.45 -15.84
CA ILE A 36 -11.46 15.58 -15.80
C ILE A 36 -10.97 16.72 -16.72
N LYS A 37 -9.69 17.07 -16.65
CA LYS A 37 -9.09 18.07 -17.57
C LYS A 37 -9.25 17.65 -19.03
N ALA A 38 -8.97 16.40 -19.36
CA ALA A 38 -9.12 15.88 -20.73
C ALA A 38 -10.57 16.01 -21.24
N ILE A 39 -11.56 15.68 -20.41
CA ILE A 39 -12.98 15.79 -20.77
C ILE A 39 -13.39 17.25 -20.92
N LEU A 40 -12.93 18.14 -20.04
CA LEU A 40 -13.20 19.59 -20.15
C LEU A 40 -12.62 20.18 -21.44
N PHE A 41 -11.38 19.85 -21.78
CA PHE A 41 -10.78 20.27 -23.05
C PHE A 41 -11.48 19.68 -24.27
N SER A 42 -11.89 18.42 -24.21
CA SER A 42 -12.68 17.78 -25.26
C SER A 42 -14.02 18.49 -25.45
N MET A 43 -14.72 18.79 -24.36
CA MET A 43 -16.00 19.51 -24.40
C MET A 43 -15.82 20.92 -24.98
N LEU A 44 -14.79 21.66 -24.56
CA LEU A 44 -14.47 22.98 -25.10
C LEU A 44 -14.16 22.90 -26.60
N SER A 45 -13.38 21.93 -27.03
CA SER A 45 -13.08 21.70 -28.45
C SER A 45 -14.33 21.41 -29.26
N VAL A 46 -15.26 20.61 -28.77
CA VAL A 46 -16.53 20.35 -29.45
C VAL A 46 -17.37 21.63 -29.57
N PHE A 47 -17.42 22.48 -28.56
CA PHE A 47 -18.21 23.71 -28.60
C PHE A 47 -17.62 24.80 -29.46
N VAL A 48 -16.28 24.89 -29.56
CA VAL A 48 -15.59 25.95 -30.30
C VAL A 48 -15.26 25.50 -31.73
N VAL A 49 -14.66 24.33 -31.90
CA VAL A 49 -14.14 23.86 -33.18
C VAL A 49 -15.23 23.27 -34.08
N MET A 50 -16.13 22.46 -33.48
CA MET A 50 -17.14 21.76 -34.28
C MET A 50 -18.09 22.69 -35.06
N PRO A 51 -18.67 23.78 -34.48
CA PRO A 51 -19.48 24.70 -35.26
C PRO A 51 -18.69 25.37 -36.39
N GLY A 52 -17.45 25.78 -36.14
CA GLY A 52 -16.57 26.33 -37.16
C GLY A 52 -16.33 25.39 -38.34
N LEU A 53 -16.00 24.12 -38.04
CA LEU A 53 -15.81 23.08 -39.05
C LEU A 53 -17.11 22.80 -39.82
N LEU A 54 -18.26 22.75 -39.15
CA LEU A 54 -19.55 22.53 -39.80
C LEU A 54 -19.91 23.69 -40.73
N MET A 55 -19.58 24.92 -40.37
CA MET A 55 -19.79 26.09 -41.25
C MET A 55 -18.88 26.05 -42.47
N LEU A 56 -17.62 25.67 -42.28
CA LEU A 56 -16.61 25.60 -43.35
C LEU A 56 -16.91 24.44 -44.33
N PHE A 57 -17.23 23.26 -43.83
CA PHE A 57 -17.43 22.05 -44.64
C PHE A 57 -18.89 21.77 -45.01
N GLY A 58 -19.85 22.49 -44.46
CA GLY A 58 -21.28 22.29 -44.70
C GLY A 58 -21.67 22.26 -46.18
N PRO A 59 -21.17 23.19 -47.05
CA PRO A 59 -21.44 23.16 -48.49
C PRO A 59 -20.93 21.91 -49.19
N TYR A 60 -19.78 21.38 -48.75
CA TYR A 60 -19.19 20.12 -49.29
C TYR A 60 -19.95 18.90 -48.82
N MET A 61 -20.38 18.85 -47.56
CA MET A 61 -21.19 17.76 -47.01
C MET A 61 -22.52 17.61 -47.72
N SER A 62 -23.16 18.72 -48.16
CA SER A 62 -24.41 18.67 -48.89
C SER A 62 -24.26 18.07 -50.31
N LYS A 63 -23.07 18.18 -50.94
CA LYS A 63 -22.77 17.60 -52.23
C LYS A 63 -22.47 16.12 -52.19
N THR A 64 -22.02 15.59 -51.03
CA THR A 64 -21.64 14.18 -50.86
C THR A 64 -22.75 13.35 -50.17
N LYS A 65 -24.00 13.62 -50.49
CA LYS A 65 -25.14 12.85 -49.97
C LYS A 65 -25.07 11.41 -50.44
N HIS A 66 -24.80 10.50 -49.56
CA HIS A 66 -24.85 9.08 -49.80
C HIS A 66 -25.98 8.40 -49.00
N ARG A 67 -26.29 7.16 -49.39
CA ARG A 67 -27.34 6.33 -48.76
C ARG A 67 -27.04 6.17 -47.27
N ASN A 68 -28.06 6.35 -46.45
CA ASN A 68 -27.93 6.14 -45.01
C ASN A 68 -27.66 4.67 -44.72
N PHE A 69 -26.46 4.34 -44.21
CA PHE A 69 -26.06 2.98 -43.85
C PHE A 69 -26.60 2.54 -42.50
N VAL A 70 -27.12 3.49 -41.68
CA VAL A 70 -27.71 3.12 -40.39
C VAL A 70 -29.08 2.51 -40.63
N PRO A 71 -29.27 1.20 -40.34
CA PRO A 71 -30.58 0.57 -40.53
C PRO A 71 -31.61 1.21 -39.59
N LYS A 72 -32.87 1.29 -40.03
CA LYS A 72 -33.96 1.77 -39.17
C LYS A 72 -34.18 0.75 -38.05
N ILE A 73 -33.68 1.06 -36.84
CA ILE A 73 -33.70 0.21 -35.64
C ILE A 73 -35.07 0.25 -34.94
N SER A 74 -36.18 0.30 -35.69
CA SER A 74 -37.53 0.27 -35.13
C SER A 74 -37.85 -1.06 -34.41
N PHE A 75 -37.14 -2.12 -34.76
CA PHE A 75 -37.19 -3.42 -34.10
C PHE A 75 -36.78 -3.34 -32.62
N VAL A 76 -35.65 -2.64 -32.28
CA VAL A 76 -35.16 -2.51 -30.91
C VAL A 76 -36.18 -1.82 -30.01
N GLY A 77 -36.81 -0.73 -30.50
CA GLY A 77 -37.85 -0.04 -29.75
C GLY A 77 -39.07 -0.91 -29.44
N ARG A 78 -39.47 -1.73 -30.42
CA ARG A 78 -40.62 -2.67 -30.25
C ARG A 78 -40.25 -3.79 -29.26
N TYR A 79 -39.06 -4.33 -29.36
CA TYR A 79 -38.55 -5.37 -28.47
C TYR A 79 -38.42 -4.84 -27.03
N ALA A 80 -37.80 -3.67 -26.84
CA ALA A 80 -37.65 -3.02 -25.55
C ALA A 80 -39.03 -2.74 -24.89
N TYR A 81 -40.02 -2.33 -25.66
CA TYR A 81 -41.37 -2.15 -25.14
C TYR A 81 -42.03 -3.49 -24.71
N LYS A 82 -41.84 -4.55 -25.48
CA LYS A 82 -42.39 -5.89 -25.16
C LYS A 82 -41.75 -6.50 -23.91
N THR A 83 -40.42 -6.28 -23.73
CA THR A 83 -39.64 -6.88 -22.64
C THR A 83 -39.49 -5.97 -21.43
N ARG A 84 -40.11 -4.78 -21.43
CA ARG A 84 -39.95 -3.72 -20.41
C ARG A 84 -40.15 -4.14 -18.95
N LYS A 85 -40.91 -5.21 -18.69
CA LYS A 85 -41.14 -5.75 -17.35
C LYS A 85 -40.11 -6.82 -16.98
N ILE A 86 -39.62 -7.58 -17.96
CA ILE A 86 -38.72 -8.71 -17.78
C ILE A 86 -37.28 -8.24 -17.67
N VAL A 87 -36.86 -7.32 -18.55
CA VAL A 87 -35.48 -6.84 -18.61
C VAL A 87 -34.98 -6.23 -17.27
N PRO A 88 -35.75 -5.38 -16.56
CA PRO A 88 -35.29 -4.85 -15.27
C PRO A 88 -35.12 -5.96 -14.20
N ILE A 89 -35.96 -6.96 -14.20
CA ILE A 89 -35.85 -8.10 -13.24
C ILE A 89 -34.58 -8.92 -13.55
N VAL A 90 -34.42 -9.30 -14.84
CA VAL A 90 -33.23 -10.03 -15.27
C VAL A 90 -31.95 -9.22 -14.97
N PHE A 91 -31.96 -7.91 -15.22
CA PHE A 91 -30.87 -7.03 -14.93
C PHE A 91 -30.56 -6.95 -13.43
N ALA A 92 -31.57 -6.86 -12.57
CA ALA A 92 -31.41 -6.91 -11.12
C ALA A 92 -30.77 -8.22 -10.64
N VAL A 93 -31.21 -9.35 -11.20
CA VAL A 93 -30.62 -10.66 -10.91
C VAL A 93 -29.14 -10.69 -11.35
N VAL A 94 -28.83 -10.22 -12.56
CA VAL A 94 -27.46 -10.15 -13.07
C VAL A 94 -26.59 -9.26 -12.20
N LEU A 95 -27.12 -8.14 -11.70
CA LEU A 95 -26.38 -7.25 -10.77
C LEU A 95 -26.03 -7.95 -9.45
N VAL A 96 -26.96 -8.72 -8.89
CA VAL A 96 -26.70 -9.50 -7.66
C VAL A 96 -25.60 -10.52 -7.90
N PHE A 97 -25.67 -11.26 -9.02
CA PHE A 97 -24.60 -12.19 -9.38
C PHE A 97 -23.26 -11.48 -9.63
N ALA A 98 -23.27 -10.39 -10.37
CA ALA A 98 -22.05 -9.60 -10.64
C ALA A 98 -21.41 -9.09 -9.34
N TYR A 99 -22.22 -8.61 -8.40
CA TYR A 99 -21.75 -8.19 -7.07
C TYR A 99 -21.12 -9.35 -6.30
N HIS A 100 -21.78 -10.52 -6.30
CA HIS A 100 -21.24 -11.71 -5.63
C HIS A 100 -19.89 -12.14 -6.23
N PHE A 101 -19.76 -12.18 -7.56
CA PHE A 101 -18.50 -12.52 -8.20
C PHE A 101 -17.43 -11.43 -8.02
N GLN A 102 -17.81 -10.17 -7.94
CA GLN A 102 -16.88 -9.06 -7.67
C GLN A 102 -16.26 -9.18 -6.27
N THR A 103 -17.03 -9.61 -5.26
CA THR A 103 -16.52 -9.79 -3.89
C THR A 103 -15.56 -10.98 -3.76
N GLN A 104 -15.60 -11.92 -4.70
CA GLN A 104 -14.69 -13.07 -4.74
C GLN A 104 -13.45 -12.83 -5.61
N CYS A 105 -13.34 -11.67 -6.24
CA CYS A 105 -12.18 -11.35 -7.05
C CYS A 105 -10.95 -11.13 -6.14
N PRO A 106 -9.89 -11.95 -6.26
CA PRO A 106 -8.66 -11.71 -5.52
C PRO A 106 -8.02 -10.43 -6.06
N TYR A 107 -7.99 -9.41 -5.24
CA TYR A 107 -7.25 -8.20 -5.56
C TYR A 107 -5.78 -8.45 -5.25
N ALA A 108 -5.00 -8.84 -6.25
CA ALA A 108 -3.55 -8.90 -6.15
C ALA A 108 -2.98 -7.55 -6.58
N TYR A 109 -2.56 -6.75 -5.61
CA TYR A 109 -1.97 -5.43 -5.83
C TYR A 109 -0.45 -5.47 -5.66
N GLY A 110 0.21 -6.48 -6.20
CA GLY A 110 1.66 -6.51 -6.25
C GLY A 110 2.21 -5.63 -7.36
N TYR A 111 3.41 -5.13 -7.17
CA TYR A 111 4.28 -4.72 -8.29
C TYR A 111 4.66 -5.92 -9.15
N GLY A 112 3.85 -6.97 -9.12
CA GLY A 112 3.98 -8.12 -10.00
C GLY A 112 4.15 -7.61 -11.41
N PRO A 113 5.05 -8.18 -12.18
CA PRO A 113 5.44 -7.64 -13.46
C PRO A 113 4.20 -7.40 -14.30
N ILE A 114 3.92 -6.15 -14.63
CA ILE A 114 2.98 -5.83 -15.69
C ILE A 114 3.52 -6.58 -16.90
N LYS A 115 2.93 -7.74 -17.19
CA LYS A 115 3.37 -8.61 -18.30
C LYS A 115 3.13 -7.84 -19.58
N THR A 116 4.16 -7.15 -20.03
CA THR A 116 4.17 -6.52 -21.34
C THR A 116 4.43 -7.58 -22.40
N PRO A 117 3.84 -7.48 -23.62
CA PRO A 117 4.10 -8.42 -24.69
C PRO A 117 5.59 -8.50 -25.08
N VAL A 118 6.34 -7.43 -24.81
CA VAL A 118 7.78 -7.35 -25.02
C VAL A 118 8.40 -6.98 -23.69
N LEU A 119 9.27 -7.84 -23.16
CA LEU A 119 9.98 -7.59 -21.92
C LEU A 119 10.98 -6.45 -22.13
N ASN A 120 11.02 -5.52 -21.17
CA ASN A 120 12.06 -4.51 -21.08
C ASN A 120 13.32 -5.09 -20.38
N GLU A 121 14.43 -4.34 -20.40
CA GLU A 121 15.69 -4.77 -19.81
C GLU A 121 15.56 -5.09 -18.30
N THR A 122 14.77 -4.30 -17.57
CA THR A 122 14.52 -4.53 -16.13
C THR A 122 13.79 -5.86 -15.91
N GLN A 123 12.74 -6.13 -16.69
CA GLN A 123 11.98 -7.38 -16.57
C GLN A 123 12.83 -8.61 -16.97
N ILE A 124 13.75 -8.46 -17.92
CA ILE A 124 14.69 -9.52 -18.29
C ILE A 124 15.66 -9.75 -17.12
N ALA A 125 16.20 -8.68 -16.52
CA ALA A 125 17.10 -8.79 -15.38
C ALA A 125 16.38 -9.41 -14.15
N ASP A 126 15.15 -8.99 -13.86
CA ASP A 126 14.34 -9.55 -12.77
C ASP A 126 14.09 -11.05 -12.97
N ASN A 127 13.74 -11.46 -14.20
CA ASN A 127 13.57 -12.88 -14.51
C ASN A 127 14.87 -13.67 -14.34
N MET A 128 16.02 -13.10 -14.75
CA MET A 128 17.33 -13.74 -14.55
C MET A 128 17.70 -13.86 -13.06
N ILE A 129 17.36 -12.86 -12.27
CA ILE A 129 17.54 -12.92 -10.80
C ILE A 129 16.64 -14.01 -10.22
N ASP A 130 15.36 -14.01 -10.60
CA ASP A 130 14.38 -14.99 -10.11
C ASP A 130 14.72 -16.45 -10.48
N GLU A 131 15.36 -16.67 -11.64
CA GLU A 131 15.77 -18.00 -12.10
C GLU A 131 17.06 -18.51 -11.43
N ASN A 132 17.95 -17.59 -11.05
CA ASN A 132 19.29 -17.96 -10.55
C ASN A 132 19.46 -17.77 -9.04
N PHE A 133 18.60 -16.97 -8.39
CA PHE A 133 18.67 -16.67 -6.97
C PHE A 133 17.32 -16.93 -6.31
N THR A 134 17.36 -17.36 -5.06
CA THR A 134 16.13 -17.51 -4.27
C THR A 134 15.55 -16.12 -3.99
N LYS A 135 14.27 -15.92 -4.26
CA LYS A 135 13.57 -14.69 -3.87
C LYS A 135 13.60 -14.54 -2.36
N SER A 136 14.14 -13.44 -1.89
CA SER A 136 14.02 -13.09 -0.48
C SER A 136 12.69 -12.37 -0.27
N ASN A 137 11.84 -12.90 0.57
CA ASN A 137 10.63 -12.24 1.03
C ASN A 137 10.95 -11.58 2.37
N LEU A 138 11.30 -10.30 2.33
CA LEU A 138 11.77 -9.55 3.48
C LEU A 138 10.70 -8.60 3.98
N VAL A 139 10.42 -8.65 5.27
CA VAL A 139 9.61 -7.68 6.00
C VAL A 139 10.47 -7.00 7.06
N ALA A 140 10.55 -5.69 7.03
CA ALA A 140 11.14 -4.89 8.08
C ALA A 140 10.08 -4.60 9.15
N LEU A 141 10.27 -5.15 10.33
CA LEU A 141 9.48 -4.84 11.52
C LEU A 141 10.18 -3.73 12.30
N VAL A 142 9.50 -2.61 12.47
CA VAL A 142 10.01 -1.43 13.19
C VAL A 142 9.25 -1.31 14.50
N VAL A 143 9.97 -1.38 15.60
CA VAL A 143 9.45 -1.31 16.97
C VAL A 143 10.10 -0.17 17.73
N PRO A 144 9.46 0.39 18.77
CA PRO A 144 10.08 1.39 19.61
C PRO A 144 11.39 0.90 20.20
N LYS A 145 12.37 1.81 20.31
CA LYS A 145 13.64 1.50 20.94
C LYS A 145 13.41 1.11 22.40
N ASN A 146 14.02 0.02 22.80
CA ASN A 146 14.07 -0.45 24.17
C ASN A 146 15.52 -0.72 24.56
N ASP A 147 15.91 -0.27 25.73
CA ASP A 147 17.25 -0.51 26.26
C ASP A 147 17.41 -1.95 26.83
N ASP A 148 16.30 -2.66 27.02
CA ASP A 148 16.33 -4.09 27.38
C ASP A 148 16.23 -4.99 26.14
N TYR A 149 17.38 -5.36 25.60
CA TYR A 149 17.47 -6.24 24.43
C TYR A 149 16.79 -7.60 24.59
N ARG A 150 16.56 -8.06 25.85
CA ARG A 150 15.86 -9.31 26.13
C ARG A 150 14.41 -9.31 25.62
N VAL A 151 13.79 -8.13 25.58
CA VAL A 151 12.43 -7.98 25.02
C VAL A 151 12.44 -8.24 23.52
N GLU A 152 13.43 -7.68 22.81
CA GLU A 152 13.63 -7.91 21.38
C GLU A 152 13.96 -9.38 21.10
N ALA A 153 14.89 -9.96 21.85
CA ALA A 153 15.27 -11.37 21.73
C ALA A 153 14.08 -12.32 21.94
N ALA A 154 13.26 -12.07 22.96
CA ALA A 154 12.07 -12.88 23.23
C ALA A 154 11.05 -12.79 22.09
N MET A 155 10.85 -11.60 21.52
CA MET A 155 9.96 -11.39 20.37
C MET A 155 10.51 -12.10 19.12
N ILE A 156 11.80 -11.98 18.83
CA ILE A 156 12.48 -12.66 17.72
C ILE A 156 12.30 -14.17 17.84
N LYS A 157 12.53 -14.73 19.02
CA LYS A 157 12.34 -16.15 19.28
C LYS A 157 10.90 -16.61 19.06
N GLU A 158 9.91 -15.80 19.41
CA GLU A 158 8.51 -16.12 19.13
C GLU A 158 8.22 -16.05 17.62
N LEU A 159 8.73 -15.04 16.92
CA LEU A 159 8.60 -14.94 15.46
C LEU A 159 9.23 -16.15 14.74
N GLU A 160 10.43 -16.56 15.13
CA GLU A 160 11.14 -17.71 14.55
C GLU A 160 10.50 -19.07 14.89
N SER A 161 9.56 -19.11 15.83
CA SER A 161 8.79 -20.32 16.12
C SER A 161 7.68 -20.61 15.11
N HIS A 162 7.41 -19.68 14.19
CA HIS A 162 6.42 -19.82 13.12
C HIS A 162 7.05 -20.38 11.85
N ASP A 163 6.39 -21.33 11.21
CA ASP A 163 6.88 -22.00 9.99
C ASP A 163 6.98 -21.03 8.79
N GLU A 164 6.28 -19.89 8.83
CA GLU A 164 6.31 -18.82 7.84
C GLU A 164 7.62 -18.02 7.86
N VAL A 165 8.36 -18.05 8.96
CA VAL A 165 9.64 -17.33 9.15
C VAL A 165 10.81 -18.26 8.85
N ASP A 166 11.66 -17.86 7.91
CA ASP A 166 12.91 -18.56 7.63
C ASP A 166 13.96 -18.21 8.69
N HIS A 167 14.22 -16.92 8.87
CA HIS A 167 15.11 -16.41 9.92
C HIS A 167 14.84 -14.92 10.15
N THR A 168 15.38 -14.37 11.23
CA THR A 168 15.30 -12.93 11.52
C THR A 168 16.70 -12.34 11.70
N ARG A 169 16.80 -11.01 11.56
CA ARG A 169 18.00 -10.24 11.93
C ARG A 169 17.59 -8.98 12.67
N GLY A 170 17.84 -8.97 13.95
CA GLY A 170 17.73 -7.83 14.85
C GLY A 170 19.06 -7.61 15.55
N LEU A 171 19.19 -6.58 16.34
CA LEU A 171 20.41 -6.34 17.10
C LEU A 171 20.66 -7.45 18.10
N SER A 172 19.58 -8.02 18.63
CA SER A 172 19.61 -9.05 19.68
C SER A 172 19.99 -10.46 19.22
N ASN A 173 20.05 -10.72 17.91
CA ASN A 173 20.44 -12.03 17.40
C ASN A 173 21.62 -11.99 16.43
N ILE A 174 22.46 -10.96 16.51
CA ILE A 174 23.73 -10.92 15.81
C ILE A 174 24.78 -11.63 16.65
N GLU A 175 25.35 -12.69 16.11
CA GLU A 175 26.47 -13.39 16.72
C GLU A 175 27.73 -12.53 16.65
N ALA A 176 28.38 -12.34 17.81
CA ALA A 176 29.62 -11.58 17.92
C ALA A 176 30.84 -12.49 17.79
N MET A 177 31.01 -13.40 18.73
CA MET A 177 32.16 -14.32 18.81
C MET A 177 31.84 -15.53 19.71
N ASP A 178 32.32 -16.70 19.35
CA ASP A 178 32.21 -17.93 20.15
C ASP A 178 30.78 -18.31 20.59
N GLY A 179 29.76 -17.99 19.76
CA GLY A 179 28.36 -18.28 20.05
C GLY A 179 27.67 -17.25 20.95
N TYR A 180 28.36 -16.20 21.39
CA TYR A 180 27.76 -15.10 22.10
C TYR A 180 27.14 -14.11 21.13
N MET A 181 25.98 -13.61 21.49
CA MET A 181 25.31 -12.53 20.75
C MET A 181 25.83 -11.16 21.20
N LEU A 182 25.72 -10.16 20.33
CA LEU A 182 26.16 -8.79 20.64
C LEU A 182 25.52 -8.20 21.89
N GLU A 183 24.32 -8.62 22.21
CA GLU A 183 23.55 -8.17 23.38
C GLU A 183 23.72 -9.01 24.63
N ASP A 184 24.39 -10.17 24.52
CA ASP A 184 24.60 -11.02 25.68
C ASP A 184 25.32 -10.25 26.78
N ARG A 185 24.75 -10.28 27.96
CA ARG A 185 25.34 -9.64 29.14
C ARG A 185 26.37 -10.56 29.73
N LEU A 186 27.63 -10.22 29.51
CA LEU A 186 28.75 -11.00 30.01
C LEU A 186 29.33 -10.40 31.30
N THR A 187 29.79 -11.27 32.17
CA THR A 187 30.57 -10.87 33.36
C THR A 187 32.06 -10.69 32.99
N SER A 188 32.82 -9.99 33.82
CA SER A 188 34.26 -9.81 33.59
C SER A 188 35.00 -11.13 33.43
N ARG A 189 34.54 -12.22 34.10
CA ARG A 189 35.12 -13.55 33.93
C ARG A 189 34.85 -14.15 32.56
N GLN A 190 33.60 -14.06 32.10
CA GLN A 190 33.21 -14.60 30.78
C GLN A 190 33.92 -13.85 29.65
N VAL A 191 34.06 -12.53 29.76
CA VAL A 191 34.82 -11.72 28.77
C VAL A 191 36.29 -12.06 28.81
N SER A 192 36.90 -12.26 30.01
CA SER A 192 38.28 -12.71 30.16
C SER A 192 38.52 -14.07 29.47
N GLU A 193 37.61 -15.01 29.66
CA GLU A 193 37.70 -16.36 29.03
C GLU A 193 37.50 -16.29 27.50
N MET A 194 36.52 -15.52 27.03
CA MET A 194 36.18 -15.35 25.61
C MET A 194 37.31 -14.63 24.83
N ALA A 195 37.82 -13.51 25.37
CA ALA A 195 38.84 -12.71 24.72
C ALA A 195 40.27 -13.14 25.00
N GLY A 196 40.48 -14.15 25.85
CA GLY A 196 41.80 -14.57 26.26
C GLY A 196 42.58 -13.54 27.06
N LEU A 197 41.86 -12.63 27.74
CA LEU A 197 42.43 -11.55 28.52
C LEU A 197 42.73 -11.98 29.96
N ASP A 198 43.66 -11.29 30.60
CA ASP A 198 43.86 -11.46 32.02
C ASP A 198 42.63 -11.02 32.82
N TYR A 199 42.19 -11.85 33.76
CA TYR A 199 40.98 -11.55 34.56
C TYR A 199 41.07 -10.24 35.35
N GLU A 200 42.28 -9.91 35.86
CA GLU A 200 42.51 -8.65 36.58
C GLU A 200 42.31 -7.46 35.66
N LEU A 201 42.73 -7.58 34.40
CA LEU A 201 42.50 -6.51 33.39
C LEU A 201 41.01 -6.40 33.07
N ALA A 202 40.32 -7.48 32.84
CA ALA A 202 38.88 -7.48 32.62
C ALA A 202 38.09 -6.83 33.79
N GLN A 203 38.54 -7.04 35.03
CA GLN A 203 37.95 -6.40 36.19
C GLN A 203 38.18 -4.88 36.21
N VAL A 204 39.35 -4.41 35.81
CA VAL A 204 39.63 -2.97 35.72
C VAL A 204 38.73 -2.30 34.67
N VAL A 205 38.59 -2.91 33.48
CA VAL A 205 37.76 -2.41 32.39
C VAL A 205 36.28 -2.36 32.83
N TYR A 206 35.77 -3.41 33.49
CA TYR A 206 34.41 -3.42 34.01
C TYR A 206 34.14 -2.39 35.11
N THR A 207 35.14 -2.14 35.93
CA THR A 207 35.06 -1.09 36.97
C THR A 207 35.04 0.31 36.33
N GLY A 208 35.87 0.55 35.30
CA GLY A 208 35.87 1.77 34.53
C GLY A 208 34.52 2.04 33.86
N TYR A 209 34.01 1.06 33.18
CA TYR A 209 32.66 1.14 32.54
C TYR A 209 31.57 1.51 33.56
N ALA A 210 31.57 0.83 34.70
CA ALA A 210 30.57 1.06 35.74
C ALA A 210 30.70 2.48 36.38
N LEU A 211 31.89 3.02 36.43
CA LEU A 211 32.12 4.39 36.93
C LEU A 211 31.59 5.44 35.92
N GLU A 212 31.82 5.21 34.64
CA GLU A 212 31.41 6.15 33.59
C GLU A 212 29.90 6.17 33.39
N ASN A 213 29.25 5.00 33.57
CA ASN A 213 27.81 4.83 33.38
C ASN A 213 26.98 4.95 34.67
N ASP A 214 27.53 5.51 35.76
CA ASP A 214 26.87 5.65 37.07
C ASP A 214 26.36 4.32 37.70
N GLU A 215 26.91 3.16 37.24
CA GLU A 215 26.56 1.82 37.71
C GLU A 215 27.46 1.29 38.81
N TYR A 216 28.40 2.08 39.30
CA TYR A 216 29.39 1.66 40.28
C TYR A 216 28.78 1.08 41.57
N GLY A 217 27.59 1.52 41.93
CA GLY A 217 26.83 0.95 43.07
C GLY A 217 26.48 -0.53 42.90
N GLN A 218 26.34 -1.02 41.67
CA GLN A 218 26.04 -2.41 41.36
C GLN A 218 27.28 -3.29 41.49
N VAL A 219 28.48 -2.71 41.30
CA VAL A 219 29.78 -3.37 41.39
C VAL A 219 30.20 -3.58 42.84
N ILE A 220 29.96 -2.58 43.75
CA ILE A 220 30.34 -2.61 45.20
C ILE A 220 29.60 -3.69 45.94
N GLY A 221 29.28 -4.70 45.71
CA GLY A 221 28.66 -5.75 46.54
C GLY A 221 28.50 -7.05 45.81
N ASN A 222 28.58 -6.99 44.48
CA ASN A 222 28.33 -8.18 43.68
C ASN A 222 29.08 -8.18 42.33
N PHE A 223 30.36 -7.86 42.38
CA PHE A 223 31.20 -7.78 41.17
C PHE A 223 31.14 -9.06 40.31
N SER A 224 31.08 -10.23 40.95
CA SER A 224 31.06 -11.52 40.26
C SER A 224 29.81 -11.69 39.36
N ASN A 225 28.70 -10.99 39.64
CA ASN A 225 27.44 -11.09 38.89
C ASN A 225 27.17 -9.84 38.08
N TYR A 226 28.02 -8.81 38.19
CA TYR A 226 27.88 -7.64 37.37
C TYR A 226 28.19 -8.00 35.92
N SER A 227 27.28 -7.69 35.03
CA SER A 227 27.36 -8.06 33.62
C SER A 227 26.94 -6.87 32.75
N VAL A 228 27.63 -6.70 31.62
CA VAL A 228 27.43 -5.62 30.65
C VAL A 228 27.17 -6.25 29.28
N PRO A 229 26.26 -5.67 28.44
CA PRO A 229 26.10 -6.13 27.07
C PRO A 229 27.44 -6.13 26.32
N LEU A 230 27.71 -7.17 25.56
CA LEU A 230 28.99 -7.31 24.87
C LEU A 230 29.26 -6.15 23.91
N ILE A 231 28.23 -5.68 23.22
CA ILE A 231 28.32 -4.51 22.32
C ILE A 231 28.77 -3.23 23.06
N ASP A 232 28.18 -2.97 24.22
CA ASP A 232 28.49 -1.77 24.99
C ASP A 232 29.88 -1.85 25.60
N MET A 233 30.27 -3.02 26.07
CA MET A 233 31.62 -3.25 26.57
C MET A 233 32.68 -3.13 25.47
N PHE A 234 32.40 -3.65 24.27
CA PHE A 234 33.31 -3.54 23.13
C PHE A 234 33.52 -2.08 22.71
N LEU A 235 32.43 -1.32 22.59
CA LEU A 235 32.50 0.10 22.24
C LEU A 235 33.27 0.90 23.30
N TYR A 236 33.02 0.62 24.57
CA TYR A 236 33.77 1.22 25.68
C TYR A 236 35.27 0.93 25.59
N VAL A 237 35.66 -0.32 25.32
CA VAL A 237 37.08 -0.67 25.14
C VAL A 237 37.71 0.09 23.96
N CYS A 238 37.00 0.26 22.84
CA CYS A 238 37.47 1.05 21.70
C CYS A 238 37.75 2.50 22.12
N ASP A 239 36.82 3.12 22.86
CA ASP A 239 36.95 4.50 23.35
C ASP A 239 38.15 4.65 24.32
N GLU A 240 38.42 3.66 25.18
CA GLU A 240 39.54 3.63 26.10
C GLU A 240 40.90 3.45 25.39
N VAL A 241 40.93 2.66 24.31
CA VAL A 241 42.10 2.52 23.44
C VAL A 241 42.39 3.84 22.71
N ASP A 242 41.37 4.48 22.17
CA ASP A 242 41.50 5.79 21.50
C ASP A 242 41.96 6.90 22.45
N SER A 243 41.51 6.81 23.71
CA SER A 243 41.95 7.74 24.78
C SER A 243 43.39 7.47 25.28
N GLY A 244 44.02 6.39 24.82
CA GLY A 244 45.39 6.00 25.18
C GLY A 244 45.52 5.42 26.60
N ILE A 245 44.42 5.06 27.25
CA ILE A 245 44.40 4.39 28.56
C ILE A 245 44.81 2.94 28.45
N VAL A 246 44.39 2.29 27.37
CA VAL A 246 44.77 0.92 27.03
C VAL A 246 45.79 0.99 25.89
N SER A 247 46.97 0.39 26.10
CA SER A 247 48.02 0.35 25.09
C SER A 247 48.03 -0.99 24.36
N LEU A 248 47.78 -0.95 23.06
CA LEU A 248 47.83 -2.07 22.14
C LEU A 248 48.87 -1.85 21.05
N ASP A 249 49.28 -2.91 20.38
CA ASP A 249 50.12 -2.82 19.19
C ASP A 249 49.31 -2.22 18.01
N GLN A 250 50.02 -1.58 17.06
CA GLN A 250 49.33 -0.87 15.95
C GLN A 250 48.44 -1.79 15.11
N ASP A 251 48.88 -3.02 14.86
CA ASP A 251 48.08 -4.00 14.11
C ASP A 251 46.79 -4.36 14.86
N GLN A 252 46.85 -4.47 16.19
CA GLN A 252 45.65 -4.73 17.04
C GLN A 252 44.70 -3.53 17.09
N ILE A 253 45.25 -2.32 17.08
CA ILE A 253 44.43 -1.08 17.00
C ILE A 253 43.68 -1.02 15.66
N ASP A 254 44.36 -1.33 14.56
CA ASP A 254 43.75 -1.31 13.22
C ASP A 254 42.63 -2.39 13.11
N ASP A 255 42.87 -3.62 13.60
CA ASP A 255 41.87 -4.66 13.65
C ASP A 255 40.67 -4.28 14.53
N LEU A 256 40.90 -3.63 15.66
CA LEU A 256 39.85 -3.17 16.58
C LEU A 256 38.99 -2.09 15.93
N HIS A 257 39.59 -1.12 15.24
CA HIS A 257 38.87 -0.05 14.52
C HIS A 257 38.05 -0.59 13.34
N ASP A 258 38.58 -1.58 12.62
CA ASP A 258 37.82 -2.24 11.55
C ASP A 258 36.59 -2.97 12.12
N ALA A 259 36.76 -3.68 13.23
CA ALA A 259 35.65 -4.34 13.91
C ALA A 259 34.63 -3.32 14.47
N GLN A 260 35.11 -2.22 15.07
CA GLN A 260 34.28 -1.12 15.55
C GLN A 260 33.46 -0.51 14.42
N THR A 261 34.07 -0.22 13.27
CA THR A 261 33.41 0.33 12.10
C THR A 261 32.30 -0.60 11.58
N GLN A 262 32.58 -1.91 11.51
CA GLN A 262 31.60 -2.91 11.10
C GLN A 262 30.43 -3.00 12.10
N MET A 263 30.73 -3.01 13.39
CA MET A 263 29.72 -3.07 14.44
C MET A 263 28.82 -1.82 14.47
N LEU A 264 29.44 -0.64 14.41
CA LEU A 264 28.69 0.63 14.35
C LEU A 264 27.81 0.72 13.10
N SER A 265 28.31 0.22 11.96
CA SER A 265 27.53 0.13 10.73
C SER A 265 26.33 -0.82 10.88
N ALA A 266 26.53 -1.99 11.49
CA ALA A 266 25.45 -2.93 11.78
C ALA A 266 24.43 -2.33 12.76
N LYS A 267 24.91 -1.72 13.85
CA LYS A 267 24.07 -1.04 14.83
C LYS A 267 23.23 0.08 14.17
N ALA A 268 23.87 0.92 13.35
CA ALA A 268 23.19 2.02 12.66
C ALA A 268 22.12 1.52 11.64
N GLN A 269 22.29 0.31 11.11
CA GLN A 269 21.28 -0.29 10.23
C GLN A 269 20.08 -0.85 10.98
N LEU A 270 20.26 -1.31 12.21
CA LEU A 270 19.24 -2.00 12.99
C LEU A 270 18.65 -1.13 14.10
N GLN A 271 19.37 -0.16 14.61
CA GLN A 271 18.94 0.72 15.69
C GLN A 271 18.98 2.18 15.26
N GLY A 272 17.83 2.86 15.33
CA GLY A 272 17.70 4.29 15.14
C GLY A 272 17.68 5.06 16.47
N ALA A 273 17.34 6.34 16.41
CA ALA A 273 17.19 7.18 17.60
C ALA A 273 16.01 6.72 18.47
N ASP A 274 14.85 6.49 17.85
CA ASP A 274 13.59 6.22 18.55
C ASP A 274 13.05 4.81 18.28
N TYR A 275 13.59 4.09 17.29
CA TYR A 275 13.09 2.79 16.84
C TYR A 275 14.22 1.81 16.56
N ASN A 276 13.92 0.53 16.79
CA ASN A 276 14.72 -0.59 16.33
C ASN A 276 14.07 -1.20 15.10
N ARG A 277 14.89 -1.70 14.18
CA ARG A 277 14.47 -2.39 12.96
C ARG A 277 14.90 -3.84 13.00
N ILE A 278 13.93 -4.73 12.90
CA ILE A 278 14.14 -6.17 12.83
C ILE A 278 13.79 -6.62 11.41
N LEU A 279 14.70 -7.29 10.75
CA LEU A 279 14.51 -7.84 9.41
C LEU A 279 13.98 -9.26 9.55
N VAL A 280 12.75 -9.49 9.12
CA VAL A 280 12.10 -10.80 9.14
C VAL A 280 12.12 -11.37 7.73
N TYR A 281 12.88 -12.44 7.53
CA TYR A 281 12.95 -13.16 6.27
C TYR A 281 11.89 -14.25 6.30
N LEU A 282 10.92 -14.12 5.41
CA LEU A 282 9.81 -15.04 5.30
C LEU A 282 10.14 -16.17 4.32
N ASN A 283 9.52 -17.32 4.55
CA ASN A 283 9.64 -18.45 3.64
C ASN A 283 9.29 -18.03 2.20
N PRO A 284 10.12 -18.35 1.19
CA PRO A 284 9.88 -18.00 -0.20
C PRO A 284 8.55 -18.49 -0.78
N SER A 285 7.94 -19.52 -0.18
CA SER A 285 6.61 -20.02 -0.57
C SER A 285 5.48 -19.05 -0.20
N LEU A 286 5.68 -18.19 0.79
CA LEU A 286 4.70 -17.22 1.29
C LEU A 286 4.83 -15.90 0.52
N GLN A 287 4.41 -15.83 -0.74
CA GLN A 287 4.64 -14.64 -1.57
C GLN A 287 3.52 -13.61 -1.50
N SER A 288 2.27 -14.04 -1.60
CA SER A 288 1.09 -13.15 -1.61
C SER A 288 -0.18 -13.94 -1.35
N GLY A 289 -1.23 -13.26 -0.92
CA GLY A 289 -2.56 -13.83 -0.70
C GLY A 289 -2.97 -13.85 0.76
N ASP A 290 -4.10 -14.51 1.03
CA ASP A 290 -4.76 -14.45 2.34
C ASP A 290 -3.86 -14.98 3.48
N GLU A 291 -3.04 -16.00 3.21
CA GLU A 291 -2.10 -16.58 4.18
C GLU A 291 -1.02 -15.56 4.61
N MET A 292 -0.46 -14.83 3.65
CA MET A 292 0.49 -13.74 3.93
C MET A 292 -0.17 -12.59 4.71
N TYR A 293 -1.42 -12.27 4.39
CA TYR A 293 -2.16 -11.20 5.07
C TYR A 293 -2.46 -11.58 6.53
N GLU A 294 -2.85 -12.82 6.77
CA GLU A 294 -3.08 -13.35 8.11
C GLU A 294 -1.79 -13.34 8.93
N PHE A 295 -0.68 -13.76 8.33
CA PHE A 295 0.63 -13.76 9.01
C PHE A 295 1.12 -12.32 9.30
N THR A 296 0.85 -11.36 8.40
CA THR A 296 1.15 -9.94 8.65
C THR A 296 0.42 -9.41 9.90
N ASP A 297 -0.85 -9.77 10.08
CA ASP A 297 -1.61 -9.41 11.30
C ASP A 297 -1.11 -10.16 12.54
N GLN A 298 -0.65 -11.40 12.40
CA GLN A 298 0.00 -12.17 13.49
C GLN A 298 1.31 -11.51 13.92
N MET A 299 2.20 -11.16 12.99
CA MET A 299 3.45 -10.43 13.30
C MET A 299 3.17 -9.13 14.05
N ARG A 300 2.15 -8.37 13.63
CA ARG A 300 1.74 -7.15 14.32
C ARG A 300 1.21 -7.43 15.74
N THR A 301 0.51 -8.53 15.92
CA THR A 301 -0.02 -8.95 17.22
C THR A 301 1.09 -9.39 18.17
N ILE A 302 2.06 -10.18 17.66
CA ILE A 302 3.25 -10.57 18.40
C ILE A 302 4.03 -9.34 18.83
N ALA A 303 4.33 -8.43 17.89
CA ALA A 303 5.08 -7.23 18.22
C ALA A 303 4.37 -6.36 19.30
N ARG A 304 3.05 -6.20 19.23
CA ARG A 304 2.27 -5.48 20.26
C ARG A 304 2.27 -6.14 21.63
N LYS A 305 2.45 -7.44 21.70
CA LYS A 305 2.58 -8.16 22.97
C LYS A 305 3.83 -7.75 23.73
N TYR A 306 4.93 -7.50 23.02
CA TYR A 306 6.20 -7.09 23.60
C TYR A 306 6.39 -5.59 23.70
N TYR A 307 5.70 -4.82 22.83
CA TYR A 307 5.74 -3.35 22.76
C TYR A 307 4.31 -2.79 22.80
N PRO A 308 3.61 -2.87 23.97
CA PRO A 308 2.19 -2.52 24.08
C PRO A 308 1.91 -1.02 23.89
N ASP A 309 2.85 -0.16 24.30
CA ASP A 309 2.67 1.29 24.37
C ASP A 309 3.25 2.04 23.17
N GLY A 310 3.77 1.33 22.16
CA GLY A 310 4.48 1.92 21.04
C GLY A 310 3.85 1.71 19.69
N ASP A 311 4.17 2.59 18.77
CA ASP A 311 3.78 2.43 17.35
C ASP A 311 4.66 1.36 16.69
N ILE A 312 4.01 0.41 16.02
CA ILE A 312 4.65 -0.70 15.32
C ILE A 312 4.37 -0.57 13.84
N TYR A 313 5.44 -0.60 13.05
CA TYR A 313 5.35 -0.52 11.59
C TYR A 313 5.92 -1.78 10.95
N LEU A 314 5.26 -2.22 9.90
CA LEU A 314 5.69 -3.32 9.03
C LEU A 314 5.88 -2.76 7.63
N ALA A 315 7.03 -2.97 7.03
CA ALA A 315 7.35 -2.50 5.70
C ALA A 315 8.04 -3.60 4.89
N GLY A 316 7.51 -3.91 3.72
CA GLY A 316 8.03 -4.92 2.82
C GLY A 316 7.11 -5.08 1.62
N ASP A 317 7.53 -5.77 0.57
CA ASP A 317 6.72 -5.93 -0.63
C ASP A 317 5.41 -6.67 -0.32
N ALA A 318 5.45 -7.70 0.50
CA ALA A 318 4.28 -8.46 0.91
C ALA A 318 3.30 -7.65 1.78
N THR A 319 3.81 -6.78 2.65
CA THR A 319 2.96 -5.89 3.48
C THR A 319 2.33 -4.76 2.67
N ASN A 320 3.00 -4.30 1.61
CA ASN A 320 2.44 -3.32 0.69
C ASN A 320 1.17 -3.84 0.02
N GLU A 321 1.16 -5.10 -0.43
CA GLU A 321 -0.04 -5.71 -1.03
C GLU A 321 -1.21 -5.75 -0.05
N TYR A 322 -0.95 -6.11 1.20
CA TYR A 322 -1.95 -6.13 2.26
C TYR A 322 -2.54 -4.73 2.54
N ASP A 323 -1.70 -3.73 2.68
CA ASP A 323 -2.13 -2.35 2.93
C ASP A 323 -2.93 -1.79 1.73
N PHE A 324 -2.53 -2.14 0.51
CA PHE A 324 -3.28 -1.81 -0.70
C PHE A 324 -4.65 -2.47 -0.69
N GLN A 325 -4.74 -3.77 -0.43
CA GLN A 325 -6.01 -4.48 -0.39
C GLN A 325 -6.98 -3.84 0.60
N LYS A 326 -6.50 -3.54 1.81
CA LYS A 326 -7.31 -2.94 2.88
C LYS A 326 -7.79 -1.52 2.53
N SER A 327 -6.92 -0.70 1.96
CA SER A 327 -7.26 0.66 1.51
C SER A 327 -8.23 0.63 0.33
N PHE A 328 -7.98 -0.22 -0.66
CA PHE A 328 -8.85 -0.32 -1.84
C PHE A 328 -10.25 -0.87 -1.53
N ALA A 329 -10.39 -1.76 -0.57
CA ALA A 329 -11.70 -2.24 -0.17
C ALA A 329 -12.61 -1.10 0.33
N ILE A 330 -12.05 -0.19 1.12
CA ILE A 330 -12.75 1.01 1.62
C ILE A 330 -12.98 2.00 0.48
N ASP A 331 -11.95 2.29 -0.30
CA ASP A 331 -12.04 3.23 -1.42
C ASP A 331 -13.07 2.81 -2.46
N ASN A 332 -13.17 1.52 -2.77
CA ASN A 332 -14.14 0.99 -3.72
C ASN A 332 -15.59 1.25 -3.26
N ILE A 333 -15.88 1.08 -1.98
CA ILE A 333 -17.19 1.39 -1.40
C ILE A 333 -17.46 2.89 -1.47
N VAL A 334 -16.52 3.72 -1.05
CA VAL A 334 -16.65 5.19 -1.03
C VAL A 334 -16.88 5.71 -2.45
N VAL A 335 -16.04 5.31 -3.41
CA VAL A 335 -16.16 5.73 -4.81
C VAL A 335 -17.47 5.28 -5.42
N SER A 336 -17.92 4.06 -5.15
CA SER A 336 -19.19 3.53 -5.67
C SER A 336 -20.39 4.33 -5.16
N VAL A 337 -20.46 4.57 -3.85
CA VAL A 337 -21.54 5.33 -3.23
C VAL A 337 -21.56 6.78 -3.71
N VAL A 338 -20.40 7.44 -3.69
CA VAL A 338 -20.26 8.84 -4.13
C VAL A 338 -20.58 8.99 -5.62
N SER A 339 -20.12 8.07 -6.47
CA SER A 339 -20.46 8.05 -7.91
C SER A 339 -21.97 7.98 -8.14
N VAL A 340 -22.64 7.04 -7.50
CA VAL A 340 -24.10 6.89 -7.63
C VAL A 340 -24.80 8.17 -7.18
N LEU A 341 -24.37 8.75 -6.07
CA LEU A 341 -24.97 9.96 -5.52
C LEU A 341 -24.76 11.18 -6.45
N ILE A 342 -23.55 11.37 -6.98
CA ILE A 342 -23.25 12.46 -7.92
C ILE A 342 -24.04 12.28 -9.22
N VAL A 343 -24.08 11.06 -9.79
CA VAL A 343 -24.86 10.80 -11.01
C VAL A 343 -26.33 11.07 -10.77
N LEU A 344 -26.89 10.67 -9.62
CA LEU A 344 -28.27 10.98 -9.26
C LEU A 344 -28.52 12.49 -9.21
N ILE A 345 -27.63 13.25 -8.57
CA ILE A 345 -27.70 14.71 -8.51
C ILE A 345 -27.68 15.33 -9.92
N VAL A 346 -26.72 14.91 -10.76
CA VAL A 346 -26.61 15.42 -12.14
C VAL A 346 -27.87 15.12 -12.95
N LEU A 347 -28.43 13.92 -12.80
CA LEU A 347 -29.68 13.56 -13.49
C LEU A 347 -30.87 14.39 -13.00
N LEU A 348 -30.99 14.65 -11.70
CA LEU A 348 -32.03 15.51 -11.13
C LEU A 348 -31.94 16.93 -11.68
N PHE A 349 -30.76 17.52 -11.73
CA PHE A 349 -30.54 18.84 -12.29
C PHE A 349 -30.83 18.90 -13.80
N THR A 350 -30.36 17.90 -14.56
CA THR A 350 -30.49 17.85 -16.02
C THR A 350 -31.94 17.66 -16.46
N PHE A 351 -32.66 16.78 -15.81
CA PHE A 351 -34.05 16.47 -16.22
C PHE A 351 -35.10 17.31 -15.50
N GLN A 352 -34.72 18.13 -14.51
CA GLN A 352 -35.60 19.01 -13.72
C GLN A 352 -36.86 18.26 -13.17
N SER A 353 -36.75 16.96 -12.97
CA SER A 353 -37.85 16.10 -12.57
C SER A 353 -37.34 15.00 -11.65
N VAL A 354 -37.78 14.99 -10.41
CA VAL A 354 -37.52 13.92 -9.44
C VAL A 354 -38.08 12.57 -9.93
N ALA A 355 -39.08 12.62 -10.80
CA ALA A 355 -39.75 11.43 -11.34
C ALA A 355 -39.00 10.77 -12.51
N MET A 356 -38.11 11.46 -13.21
CA MET A 356 -37.42 10.89 -14.39
C MET A 356 -36.40 9.80 -14.06
N PRO A 357 -35.56 9.88 -13.02
CA PRO A 357 -34.71 8.79 -12.61
C PRO A 357 -35.49 7.59 -12.05
N ILE A 358 -36.66 7.84 -11.45
CA ILE A 358 -37.52 6.82 -10.85
C ILE A 358 -38.54 6.34 -11.89
N LEU A 359 -38.97 7.19 -12.83
CA LEU A 359 -39.99 6.95 -13.85
C LEU A 359 -39.42 6.57 -15.23
N LEU A 360 -38.56 5.65 -15.27
CA LEU A 360 -38.69 4.63 -16.32
C LEU A 360 -39.84 3.68 -15.97
N HIS A 361 -40.78 4.17 -15.15
CA HIS A 361 -42.05 3.45 -14.89
C HIS A 361 -42.98 3.61 -16.08
N PRO A 362 -43.55 2.52 -16.62
CA PRO A 362 -44.28 2.53 -17.89
C PRO A 362 -45.57 3.33 -17.92
N ASP A 363 -46.07 3.81 -16.82
CA ASP A 363 -47.33 4.54 -16.75
C ASP A 363 -47.22 6.05 -17.00
N GLY A 364 -46.04 6.64 -16.84
CA GLY A 364 -45.80 8.06 -17.16
C GLY A 364 -45.84 8.41 -18.65
N CYS A 365 -45.53 7.43 -19.52
CA CYS A 365 -45.63 7.64 -20.98
C CYS A 365 -47.05 7.64 -21.52
N LYS A 366 -47.99 6.96 -20.86
CA LYS A 366 -49.40 6.93 -21.31
C LYS A 366 -50.10 8.26 -21.10
N HIS A 367 -49.72 9.05 -20.10
CA HIS A 367 -50.38 10.33 -19.82
C HIS A 367 -49.95 11.43 -20.80
N ARG A 368 -48.71 11.40 -21.32
CA ARG A 368 -48.25 12.41 -22.31
C ARG A 368 -48.78 12.14 -23.73
N LEU A 369 -49.01 10.92 -24.09
CA LEU A 369 -49.58 10.57 -25.40
C LEU A 369 -51.11 10.83 -25.48
N ARG A 370 -51.81 10.79 -24.36
CA ARG A 370 -53.25 11.11 -24.32
C ARG A 370 -53.53 12.62 -24.47
N HIS A 371 -52.63 13.47 -24.01
CA HIS A 371 -52.78 14.93 -24.16
C HIS A 371 -52.39 15.51 -25.54
N ARG A 372 -51.74 14.71 -26.40
CA ARG A 372 -51.42 15.16 -27.78
C ARG A 372 -52.46 14.75 -28.84
N HIS A 373 -53.43 13.93 -28.49
CA HIS A 373 -54.46 13.46 -29.43
C HIS A 373 -55.86 14.08 -29.23
N CYS A 374 -55.99 15.05 -28.34
CA CYS A 374 -57.23 15.78 -28.17
C CYS A 374 -57.05 17.25 -28.56
N ASN A 375 -56.80 17.58 -29.82
CA ASN A 375 -57.33 18.82 -30.42
C ASN A 375 -57.11 18.88 -31.94
N PRO A 376 -57.92 18.21 -32.76
CA PRO A 376 -58.02 18.53 -34.19
C PRO A 376 -59.28 19.32 -34.56
N LEU A 377 -60.03 19.96 -33.63
CA LEU A 377 -61.29 20.62 -33.96
C LEU A 377 -61.38 22.10 -33.59
N GLN A 378 -60.29 22.85 -33.73
CA GLN A 378 -60.32 24.33 -33.68
C GLN A 378 -59.44 24.97 -34.74
N ARG A 379 -59.62 24.57 -36.01
CA ARG A 379 -59.18 25.36 -37.18
C ARG A 379 -60.19 25.21 -38.33
N ALA A 380 -61.44 25.64 -38.07
CA ALA A 380 -62.41 25.92 -39.12
C ALA A 380 -63.47 26.80 -38.52
N ALA A 381 -63.15 28.06 -38.26
CA ALA A 381 -64.07 29.20 -38.20
C ALA A 381 -63.28 30.47 -37.88
N GLY A 382 -63.04 31.34 -38.83
CA GLY A 382 -62.50 32.67 -38.72
C GLY A 382 -61.37 32.89 -39.70
#